data_813f6e2d0b52ddd1952e86eada79c408
#
_entry.id   813f6e2d0b52ddd1952e86eada79c408
#
_cell.length_a   1.000
_cell.length_b   1.000
_cell.length_c   1.000
_cell.angle_alpha   90.00
_cell.angle_beta   90.00
_cell.angle_gamma   90.00
#
_symmetry.space_group_name_H-M   'P 1'
#
loop_
_entity.id
_entity.type
_entity.pdbx_description
1 polymer ?
#
loop_
_entity_poly.entity_id
_entity_poly.type
_entity_poly.pdbx_seq_one_letter_code
_entity_poly.pdbx_strand_id
1 'polypeptide(L)'
;LLFFNYTTEAPFMHYGVVSPDEKLVHYVDIPLSAPKLPHDMCFSENYSILSDLATQFDEKLLKQGKFKNRTSRKPCRFAVIPRYGQSSEVRFFEVKTTFVLHFLNAYEKVNEKGEEVIVMDGYRQCMYDGGPNPNSPKNNTAWKKEVDEKVSKYRNSDI
;
A
#
# COMPACT_ATOMS: atom_id res chain seq x y z
N LEU A 1 12.88 9.89 -11.51
CA LEU A 1 11.60 9.90 -10.81
C LEU A 1 10.90 8.57 -10.98
N LEU A 2 10.40 7.99 -9.86
CA LEU A 2 9.49 6.84 -9.87
C LEU A 2 8.08 7.35 -9.65
N PHE A 3 7.10 6.77 -10.33
CA PHE A 3 5.70 7.15 -10.17
C PHE A 3 4.76 5.98 -10.42
N PHE A 4 3.56 6.10 -9.92
CA PHE A 4 2.43 5.25 -10.29
C PHE A 4 1.22 6.12 -10.65
N ASN A 5 0.34 5.58 -11.46
CA ASN A 5 -1.01 6.10 -11.61
C ASN A 5 -2.03 4.97 -11.46
N TYR A 6 -3.26 5.32 -11.22
CA TYR A 6 -4.36 4.36 -11.11
C TYR A 6 -5.58 4.83 -11.91
N THR A 7 -6.31 3.86 -12.41
CA THR A 7 -7.46 4.07 -13.29
C THR A 7 -8.67 3.27 -12.82
N THR A 8 -9.84 3.55 -13.36
CA THR A 8 -11.06 2.77 -13.13
C THR A 8 -11.21 1.58 -14.06
N GLU A 9 -10.37 1.48 -15.08
CA GLU A 9 -10.33 0.40 -16.06
C GLU A 9 -9.11 -0.50 -15.82
N ALA A 10 -9.24 -1.80 -16.14
CA ALA A 10 -8.11 -2.73 -16.03
C ALA A 10 -6.93 -2.25 -16.91
N PRO A 11 -5.70 -2.39 -16.44
CA PRO A 11 -5.20 -3.16 -15.29
C PRO A 11 -5.35 -2.47 -13.92
N PHE A 12 -5.97 -1.31 -13.85
CA PHE A 12 -6.27 -0.47 -12.69
C PHE A 12 -5.07 0.29 -12.11
N MET A 13 -3.85 -0.07 -12.43
CA MET A 13 -2.65 0.64 -11.99
C MET A 13 -1.53 0.48 -13.02
N HIS A 14 -0.71 1.52 -13.12
CA HIS A 14 0.52 1.52 -13.91
C HIS A 14 1.68 2.03 -13.06
N TYR A 15 2.86 1.55 -13.36
CA TYR A 15 4.10 1.98 -12.76
C TYR A 15 5.05 2.50 -13.84
N GLY A 16 5.77 3.56 -13.53
CA GLY A 16 6.70 4.15 -14.48
C GLY A 16 7.94 4.79 -13.87
N VAL A 17 8.94 4.94 -14.71
CA VAL A 17 10.21 5.60 -14.40
C VAL A 17 10.50 6.68 -15.41
N VAL A 18 10.80 7.87 -14.89
CA VAL A 18 11.28 9.01 -15.68
C VAL A 18 12.76 9.23 -15.34
N SER A 19 13.59 9.30 -16.36
CA SER A 19 15.03 9.53 -16.25
C SER A 19 15.37 10.96 -15.83
N PRO A 20 16.62 11.28 -15.47
CA PRO A 20 17.04 12.63 -15.12
C PRO A 20 16.89 13.66 -16.26
N ASP A 21 16.91 13.22 -17.51
CA ASP A 21 16.67 14.05 -18.70
C ASP A 21 15.19 14.10 -19.11
N GLU A 22 14.28 13.83 -18.14
CA GLU A 22 12.83 13.96 -18.23
C GLU A 22 12.15 13.05 -19.27
N LYS A 23 12.81 11.94 -19.64
CA LYS A 23 12.22 10.96 -20.56
C LYS A 23 11.56 9.82 -19.80
N LEU A 24 10.39 9.44 -20.26
CA LEU A 24 9.75 8.19 -19.81
C LEU A 24 10.55 7.01 -20.35
N VAL A 25 11.29 6.33 -19.46
CA VAL A 25 12.18 5.22 -19.82
C VAL A 25 11.58 3.85 -19.49
N HIS A 26 10.54 3.82 -18.68
CA HIS A 26 9.85 2.60 -18.30
C HIS A 26 8.39 2.86 -17.96
N TYR A 27 7.47 2.02 -18.45
CA TYR A 27 6.04 2.11 -18.14
C TYR A 27 5.39 0.75 -18.32
N VAL A 28 4.77 0.23 -17.27
CA VAL A 28 4.19 -1.12 -17.27
C VAL A 28 2.88 -1.18 -16.49
N ASP A 29 2.09 -2.15 -16.84
CA ASP A 29 0.84 -2.50 -16.18
C ASP A 29 1.09 -3.25 -14.87
N ILE A 30 0.37 -2.86 -13.82
CA ILE A 30 0.30 -3.59 -12.55
C ILE A 30 -1.11 -4.18 -12.44
N PRO A 31 -1.27 -5.51 -12.63
CA PRO A 31 -2.59 -6.12 -12.80
C PRO A 31 -3.32 -6.28 -11.45
N LEU A 32 -3.90 -5.20 -10.96
CA LEU A 32 -4.74 -5.23 -9.76
C LEU A 32 -6.07 -5.94 -10.03
N SER A 33 -6.73 -6.38 -8.97
CA SER A 33 -8.03 -7.08 -9.09
C SER A 33 -9.25 -6.14 -9.14
N ALA A 34 -9.05 -4.86 -8.89
CA ALA A 34 -10.10 -3.83 -8.85
C ALA A 34 -9.47 -2.43 -8.83
N PRO A 35 -10.22 -1.38 -9.17
CA PRO A 35 -9.76 0.00 -9.02
C PRO A 35 -9.53 0.31 -7.55
N LYS A 36 -8.29 0.59 -7.20
CA LYS A 36 -7.83 0.89 -5.84
C LYS A 36 -7.58 2.37 -5.66
N LEU A 37 -7.45 2.79 -4.41
CA LEU A 37 -7.04 4.13 -4.03
C LEU A 37 -5.71 4.06 -3.26
N PRO A 38 -4.58 3.80 -3.92
CA PRO A 38 -3.29 3.89 -3.30
C PRO A 38 -2.95 5.36 -3.04
N HIS A 39 -2.29 5.65 -1.93
CA HIS A 39 -1.85 7.00 -1.60
C HIS A 39 -0.36 7.17 -1.81
N ASP A 40 0.40 6.11 -1.60
CA ASP A 40 1.85 6.12 -1.63
C ASP A 40 2.41 4.82 -2.20
N MET A 41 3.67 4.86 -2.61
CA MET A 41 4.48 3.70 -3.00
C MET A 41 5.80 3.71 -2.24
N CYS A 42 6.42 2.55 -2.13
CA CYS A 42 7.75 2.39 -1.56
C CYS A 42 8.71 1.83 -2.59
N PHE A 43 10.01 2.00 -2.37
CA PHE A 43 11.03 1.40 -3.23
C PHE A 43 12.31 1.11 -2.43
N SER A 44 12.99 0.05 -2.81
CA SER A 44 14.33 -0.30 -2.39
C SER A 44 15.32 -0.01 -3.54
N GLU A 45 16.54 -0.48 -3.45
CA GLU A 45 17.53 -0.28 -4.51
C GLU A 45 17.07 -0.87 -5.86
N ASN A 46 16.55 -2.11 -5.85
CA ASN A 46 16.23 -2.85 -7.06
C ASN A 46 14.73 -3.03 -7.31
N TYR A 47 13.87 -2.76 -6.34
CA TYR A 47 12.43 -3.03 -6.43
C TYR A 47 11.57 -1.80 -6.15
N SER A 48 10.41 -1.78 -6.77
CA SER A 48 9.30 -0.89 -6.41
C SER A 48 8.15 -1.68 -5.80
N ILE A 49 7.51 -1.12 -4.78
CA ILE A 49 6.46 -1.76 -3.99
C ILE A 49 5.21 -0.88 -4.06
N LEU A 50 4.14 -1.45 -4.58
CA LEU A 50 2.87 -0.78 -4.85
C LEU A 50 1.76 -1.39 -3.99
N SER A 51 0.80 -0.58 -3.61
CA SER A 51 -0.25 -0.96 -2.66
C SER A 51 -1.51 -1.46 -3.36
N ASP A 52 -1.87 -2.74 -3.16
CA ASP A 52 -3.19 -3.33 -3.49
C ASP A 52 -3.98 -3.54 -2.20
N LEU A 53 -4.31 -2.44 -1.52
CA LEU A 53 -4.90 -2.45 -0.17
C LEU A 53 -6.45 -2.47 -0.22
N ALA A 54 -7.07 -2.45 0.96
CA ALA A 54 -8.50 -2.64 1.12
C ALA A 54 -9.37 -1.52 0.52
N THR A 55 -8.85 -0.30 0.46
CA THR A 55 -9.61 0.87 -0.02
C THR A 55 -9.70 0.87 -1.54
N GLN A 56 -10.91 0.94 -2.06
CA GLN A 56 -11.20 0.97 -3.49
C GLN A 56 -12.32 1.94 -3.81
N PHE A 57 -12.39 2.38 -5.05
CA PHE A 57 -13.51 3.17 -5.54
C PHE A 57 -14.78 2.31 -5.67
N ASP A 58 -15.92 2.92 -5.38
CA ASP A 58 -17.21 2.37 -5.78
C ASP A 58 -17.54 2.89 -7.19
N GLU A 59 -17.31 2.05 -8.20
CA GLU A 59 -17.49 2.42 -9.61
C GLU A 59 -18.90 2.91 -9.92
N LYS A 60 -19.93 2.31 -9.29
CA LYS A 60 -21.33 2.70 -9.53
C LYS A 60 -21.60 4.11 -9.05
N LEU A 61 -21.05 4.47 -7.90
CA LEU A 61 -21.19 5.81 -7.35
C LEU A 61 -20.32 6.82 -8.11
N LEU A 62 -19.13 6.41 -8.53
CA LEU A 62 -18.24 7.26 -9.32
C LEU A 62 -18.87 7.65 -10.65
N LYS A 63 -19.51 6.70 -11.36
CA LYS A 63 -20.29 6.98 -12.59
C LYS A 63 -21.48 7.93 -12.38
N GLN A 64 -21.96 8.08 -11.14
CA GLN A 64 -22.99 9.04 -10.75
C GLN A 64 -22.41 10.39 -10.28
N GLY A 65 -21.09 10.61 -10.43
CA GLY A 65 -20.41 11.79 -9.90
C GLY A 65 -20.29 11.82 -8.37
N LYS A 66 -20.52 10.68 -7.70
CA LYS A 66 -20.42 10.57 -6.24
C LYS A 66 -19.12 9.89 -5.85
N PHE A 67 -18.25 10.62 -5.18
CA PHE A 67 -17.00 10.08 -4.65
C PHE A 67 -17.26 9.36 -3.32
N LYS A 68 -17.19 8.04 -3.34
CA LYS A 68 -17.29 7.22 -2.13
C LYS A 68 -16.33 6.04 -2.20
N ASN A 69 -15.54 5.90 -1.16
CA ASN A 69 -14.65 4.77 -0.99
C ASN A 69 -15.40 3.59 -0.38
N ARG A 70 -15.01 2.40 -0.80
CA ARG A 70 -15.47 1.14 -0.26
C ARG A 70 -14.29 0.34 0.29
N THR A 71 -14.44 -0.23 1.46
CA THR A 71 -13.43 -1.14 2.01
C THR A 71 -13.72 -2.56 1.54
N SER A 72 -12.78 -3.17 0.86
CA SER A 72 -12.85 -4.58 0.48
C SER A 72 -12.57 -5.46 1.69
N ARG A 73 -13.27 -6.60 1.77
CA ARG A 73 -12.95 -7.68 2.74
C ARG A 73 -11.91 -8.67 2.19
N LYS A 74 -11.45 -8.48 0.95
CA LYS A 74 -10.40 -9.31 0.37
C LYS A 74 -9.07 -9.02 1.06
N PRO A 75 -8.16 -10.00 1.12
CA PRO A 75 -6.80 -9.78 1.60
C PRO A 75 -6.17 -8.59 0.89
N CYS A 76 -5.41 -7.82 1.65
CA CYS A 76 -4.55 -6.79 1.10
C CYS A 76 -3.30 -7.45 0.53
N ARG A 77 -2.70 -6.83 -0.47
CA ARG A 77 -1.46 -7.30 -1.07
C ARG A 77 -0.52 -6.13 -1.32
N PHE A 78 0.76 -6.44 -1.36
CA PHE A 78 1.74 -5.56 -1.98
C PHE A 78 2.19 -6.17 -3.30
N ALA A 79 2.17 -5.37 -4.36
CA ALA A 79 2.73 -5.72 -5.65
C ALA A 79 4.20 -5.28 -5.65
N VAL A 80 5.10 -6.24 -5.78
CA VAL A 80 6.55 -6.00 -5.84
C VAL A 80 7.02 -6.27 -7.28
N ILE A 81 7.71 -5.31 -7.86
CA ILE A 81 8.23 -5.39 -9.23
C ILE A 81 9.71 -4.96 -9.24
N PRO A 82 10.60 -5.63 -9.98
CA PRO A 82 11.92 -5.08 -10.25
C PRO A 82 11.79 -3.67 -10.87
N ARG A 83 12.67 -2.74 -10.53
CA ARG A 83 12.55 -1.31 -10.94
C ARG A 83 12.29 -1.11 -12.43
N TYR A 84 12.85 -1.96 -13.27
CA TYR A 84 12.67 -1.96 -14.73
C TYR A 84 12.06 -3.27 -15.24
N GLY A 85 11.34 -3.99 -14.35
CA GLY A 85 10.73 -5.29 -14.65
C GLY A 85 9.47 -5.18 -15.50
N GLN A 86 9.13 -6.26 -16.15
CA GLN A 86 7.91 -6.36 -16.95
C GLN A 86 6.69 -6.67 -16.07
N SER A 87 5.49 -6.45 -16.57
CA SER A 87 4.23 -6.78 -15.89
C SER A 87 4.15 -8.24 -15.43
N SER A 88 4.75 -9.15 -16.17
CA SER A 88 4.83 -10.59 -15.83
C SER A 88 5.74 -10.92 -14.64
N GLU A 89 6.60 -9.97 -14.23
CA GLU A 89 7.51 -10.12 -13.09
C GLU A 89 6.92 -9.57 -11.79
N VAL A 90 5.72 -9.00 -11.83
CA VAL A 90 5.01 -8.53 -10.65
C VAL A 90 4.68 -9.70 -9.74
N ARG A 91 5.13 -9.63 -8.49
CA ARG A 91 4.82 -10.60 -7.44
C ARG A 91 3.92 -9.98 -6.39
N PHE A 92 2.85 -10.69 -6.03
CA PHE A 92 1.91 -10.24 -5.02
C PHE A 92 2.16 -10.95 -3.69
N PHE A 93 2.30 -10.17 -2.62
CA PHE A 93 2.47 -10.65 -1.26
C PHE A 93 1.24 -10.29 -0.42
N GLU A 94 0.52 -11.30 0.04
CA GLU A 94 -0.68 -11.10 0.85
C GLU A 94 -0.33 -10.67 2.28
N VAL A 95 -1.12 -9.74 2.79
CA VAL A 95 -1.02 -9.24 4.17
C VAL A 95 -2.40 -9.15 4.79
N LYS A 96 -2.46 -9.10 6.12
CA LYS A 96 -3.72 -8.85 6.83
C LYS A 96 -4.34 -7.54 6.36
N THR A 97 -5.67 -7.49 6.35
CA THR A 97 -6.43 -6.30 5.95
C THR A 97 -5.89 -5.06 6.66
N THR A 98 -5.41 -4.13 5.88
CA THR A 98 -4.71 -2.95 6.38
C THR A 98 -4.91 -1.76 5.46
N PHE A 99 -4.64 -0.58 5.99
CA PHE A 99 -4.46 0.64 5.23
C PHE A 99 -3.07 1.21 5.55
N VAL A 100 -2.36 1.65 4.54
CA VAL A 100 -1.07 2.36 4.67
C VAL A 100 -1.21 3.68 3.96
N LEU A 101 -0.99 4.77 4.66
CA LEU A 101 -1.00 6.11 4.08
C LEU A 101 0.40 6.48 3.58
N HIS A 102 1.41 6.27 4.42
CA HIS A 102 2.80 6.59 4.09
C HIS A 102 3.75 5.44 4.38
N PHE A 103 4.71 5.27 3.49
CA PHE A 103 5.90 4.47 3.73
C PHE A 103 7.05 5.38 4.19
N LEU A 104 7.92 4.86 5.02
CA LEU A 104 9.07 5.59 5.55
C LEU A 104 10.34 5.20 4.81
N ASN A 105 10.54 3.89 4.58
CA ASN A 105 11.73 3.35 3.96
C ASN A 105 11.48 1.94 3.43
N ALA A 106 12.31 1.49 2.48
CA ALA A 106 12.49 0.08 2.15
C ALA A 106 13.93 -0.20 1.76
N TYR A 107 14.39 -1.40 2.13
CA TYR A 107 15.73 -1.86 1.78
C TYR A 107 15.76 -3.38 1.63
N GLU A 108 16.76 -3.86 0.93
CA GLU A 108 17.00 -5.28 0.69
C GLU A 108 18.07 -5.79 1.66
N LYS A 109 17.89 -7.00 2.16
CA LYS A 109 18.92 -7.68 2.97
C LYS A 109 18.79 -9.20 2.81
N VAL A 110 19.85 -9.89 3.19
CA VAL A 110 19.80 -11.35 3.38
C VAL A 110 19.41 -11.62 4.83
N ASN A 111 18.42 -12.48 5.05
CA ASN A 111 17.99 -12.88 6.38
C ASN A 111 18.90 -13.98 6.97
N GLU A 112 18.64 -14.40 8.21
CA GLU A 112 19.43 -15.42 8.92
C GLU A 112 19.39 -16.81 8.23
N LYS A 113 18.44 -17.03 7.33
CA LYS A 113 18.30 -18.27 6.55
C LYS A 113 19.01 -18.20 5.19
N GLY A 114 19.67 -17.08 4.87
CA GLY A 114 20.31 -16.87 3.58
C GLY A 114 19.34 -16.47 2.45
N GLU A 115 18.10 -16.07 2.77
CA GLU A 115 17.09 -15.66 1.80
C GLU A 115 17.14 -14.14 1.59
N GLU A 116 17.03 -13.69 0.34
CA GLU A 116 16.84 -12.28 0.02
C GLU A 116 15.45 -11.82 0.44
N VAL A 117 15.38 -10.76 1.23
CA VAL A 117 14.13 -10.17 1.72
C VAL A 117 14.12 -8.66 1.53
N ILE A 118 12.97 -8.12 1.26
CA ILE A 118 12.73 -6.68 1.29
C ILE A 118 12.11 -6.33 2.65
N VAL A 119 12.74 -5.43 3.36
CA VAL A 119 12.21 -4.83 4.59
C VAL A 119 11.56 -3.51 4.22
N MET A 120 10.34 -3.29 4.69
CA MET A 120 9.58 -2.09 4.42
C MET A 120 9.01 -1.53 5.72
N ASP A 121 9.28 -0.26 5.98
CA ASP A 121 8.78 0.47 7.13
C ASP A 121 7.68 1.44 6.70
N GLY A 122 6.60 1.50 7.48
CA GLY A 122 5.47 2.37 7.15
C GLY A 122 4.44 2.47 8.27
N TYR A 123 3.58 3.46 8.17
CA TYR A 123 2.46 3.66 9.09
C TYR A 123 1.27 2.80 8.67
N ARG A 124 1.04 1.73 9.42
CA ARG A 124 -0.05 0.80 9.18
C ARG A 124 -1.23 1.05 10.12
N GLN A 125 -2.40 1.28 9.55
CA GLN A 125 -3.66 1.24 10.26
C GLN A 125 -4.29 -0.15 10.10
N CYS A 126 -4.44 -0.88 11.20
CA CYS A 126 -5.17 -2.15 11.18
C CYS A 126 -6.66 -1.87 10.98
N MET A 127 -7.25 -2.51 9.98
CA MET A 127 -8.68 -2.47 9.76
C MET A 127 -9.32 -3.69 10.42
N TYR A 128 -10.34 -3.46 11.24
CA TYR A 128 -11.06 -4.55 11.89
C TYR A 128 -11.91 -5.30 10.86
N ASP A 129 -11.88 -6.63 10.89
CA ASP A 129 -12.63 -7.52 9.99
C ASP A 129 -14.16 -7.40 10.13
N GLY A 130 -14.65 -6.63 11.08
CA GLY A 130 -16.07 -6.47 11.42
C GLY A 130 -16.72 -5.13 11.05
N GLY A 131 -16.05 -4.28 10.28
CA GLY A 131 -16.54 -2.90 10.08
C GLY A 131 -16.16 -1.97 11.24
N PRO A 132 -16.77 -0.80 11.36
CA PRO A 132 -16.49 0.07 12.49
C PRO A 132 -16.73 -0.71 13.78
N ASN A 133 -15.70 -0.77 14.63
CA ASN A 133 -15.76 -1.47 15.93
C ASN A 133 -17.03 -1.02 16.66
N PRO A 134 -18.02 -1.92 16.93
CA PRO A 134 -19.25 -1.53 17.61
C PRO A 134 -19.00 -0.99 19.03
N ASN A 135 -17.82 -1.28 19.59
CA ASN A 135 -17.35 -0.78 20.88
C ASN A 135 -16.43 0.45 20.73
N SER A 136 -16.22 0.95 19.50
CA SER A 136 -15.53 2.22 19.32
C SER A 136 -16.40 3.33 19.89
N PRO A 137 -15.96 4.04 20.94
CA PRO A 137 -16.72 5.15 21.48
C PRO A 137 -16.97 6.15 20.33
N LYS A 138 -18.22 6.56 20.19
CA LYS A 138 -18.61 7.60 19.21
C LYS A 138 -17.84 8.93 19.40
N ASN A 139 -17.05 9.05 20.46
CA ASN A 139 -16.16 10.14 20.76
C ASN A 139 -14.71 9.68 20.73
N ASN A 140 -13.91 10.29 19.89
CA ASN A 140 -12.50 10.07 19.52
C ASN A 140 -11.46 9.94 20.66
N THR A 141 -11.84 9.92 21.94
CA THR A 141 -10.91 9.96 23.08
C THR A 141 -10.29 8.60 23.41
N ALA A 142 -11.04 7.48 23.25
CA ALA A 142 -10.49 6.16 23.56
C ALA A 142 -9.51 5.67 22.49
N TRP A 143 -9.75 5.99 21.21
CA TRP A 143 -8.82 5.74 20.13
C TRP A 143 -7.49 6.47 20.33
N LYS A 144 -7.54 7.75 20.72
CA LYS A 144 -6.35 8.54 21.01
C LYS A 144 -5.55 7.94 22.17
N LYS A 145 -6.24 7.48 23.22
CA LYS A 145 -5.58 6.85 24.37
C LYS A 145 -4.90 5.53 24.00
N GLU A 146 -5.55 4.67 23.20
CA GLU A 146 -4.95 3.41 22.73
C GLU A 146 -3.74 3.63 21.81
N VAL A 147 -3.78 4.64 20.94
CA VAL A 147 -2.66 5.02 20.09
C VAL A 147 -1.52 5.59 20.95
N ASP A 148 -1.82 6.45 21.89
CA ASP A 148 -0.81 7.06 22.80
C ASP A 148 -0.12 5.98 23.67
N GLU A 149 -0.85 4.99 24.16
CA GLU A 149 -0.30 3.84 24.91
C GLU A 149 0.59 2.94 24.05
N LYS A 150 0.21 2.68 22.81
CA LYS A 150 1.03 1.88 21.88
C LYS A 150 2.26 2.64 21.41
N VAL A 151 2.15 3.91 21.08
CA VAL A 151 3.28 4.77 20.70
C VAL A 151 4.26 4.94 21.84
N SER A 152 3.80 5.06 23.11
CA SER A 152 4.69 5.14 24.26
C SER A 152 5.48 3.86 24.49
N LYS A 153 4.89 2.68 24.20
CA LYS A 153 5.58 1.38 24.26
C LYS A 153 6.73 1.28 23.24
N TYR A 154 6.56 1.86 22.04
CA TYR A 154 7.61 1.87 21.02
C TYR A 154 8.69 2.93 21.24
N ARG A 155 8.39 4.00 21.99
CA ARG A 155 9.38 5.02 22.37
C ARG A 155 10.33 4.57 23.47
N ASN A 156 9.94 3.55 24.23
CA ASN A 156 10.71 3.03 25.38
C ASN A 156 11.39 1.67 25.09
N SER A 157 11.28 1.11 23.90
CA SER A 157 12.07 -0.02 23.47
C SER A 157 13.31 0.53 22.77
N ASP A 158 14.43 0.37 23.44
CA ASP A 158 15.76 0.87 23.15
C ASP A 158 16.13 0.92 21.66
N ILE A 159 16.61 2.10 21.28
CA ILE A 159 17.51 2.30 20.14
C ILE A 159 18.89 1.78 20.55
#